data_796434d45b820c3af559bac69c480f4a
#
_entry.id   796434d45b820c3af559bac69c480f4a
#
_cell.length_a   1.000
_cell.length_b   1.000
_cell.length_c   1.000
_cell.angle_alpha   90.00
_cell.angle_beta   90.00
_cell.angle_gamma   90.00
#
_symmetry.space_group_name_H-M   'P 1'
#
loop_
_entity.id
_entity.type
_entity.pdbx_description
1 polymer ?
#
loop_
_entity_poly.entity_id
_entity_poly.type
_entity_poly.pdbx_seq_one_letter_code
_entity_poly.pdbx_strand_id
1 'polypeptide(L)'
;MEKLLIRGGRVIDPANGVDKVADVLIADGKIAAVGENLTDAAAKVYDAAGKVVAPGFIDMHCHLRDPGQEYKEDIVTGTRAAAHGGFTAVCCMPNTKPVNDNAAVTRYIIEKAEMQGSGVRVYPVGAVSKGLAGVEMAEGGRMKEAGIIAISDDGQPVANSNLFRLAMQYADHFGLFIMSHSEDKNLVGDGVMNEGFVSTKLGLPGTTRAAEEVMIARDILVAEAEGKRIHLCHVSTRGGVQLVREAKARGVRVTAETTPHYIGATDEWVIGYDSRCRVNPPLREEADRQACIDGLCDGTIDVIATDHAPHHEDEKRCEFHIAASGISGFETAFCISNSMLVKSGRMTLPELIERMSVRPAALLGVEGGRLSVGCAADVVVFDPDKEIVVDASRFLSRGKNTPFDGKRYFGEIELTLVGGKAAYQA
;
A
#
# COMPACT_ATOMS: atom_id res chain seq x y z
N MET A 1 -1.79 31.59 13.53
CA MET A 1 -2.06 30.56 12.54
C MET A 1 -0.83 30.41 11.67
N GLU A 2 -0.29 29.22 11.60
CA GLU A 2 0.96 28.97 10.86
C GLU A 2 0.63 28.84 9.36
N LYS A 3 1.27 29.66 8.54
CA LYS A 3 1.11 29.62 7.08
C LYS A 3 2.40 29.12 6.47
N LEU A 4 2.29 28.33 5.41
CA LEU A 4 3.40 27.81 4.62
C LEU A 4 3.17 28.11 3.14
N LEU A 5 4.16 28.64 2.46
CA LEU A 5 4.18 28.82 1.02
C LEU A 5 5.23 27.87 0.42
N ILE A 6 4.79 26.83 -0.28
CA ILE A 6 5.64 25.98 -1.10
C ILE A 6 5.79 26.68 -2.43
N ARG A 7 7.03 27.10 -2.79
CA ARG A 7 7.28 28.00 -3.92
C ARG A 7 8.03 27.31 -5.06
N GLY A 8 7.57 27.56 -6.28
CA GLY A 8 8.34 27.30 -7.52
C GLY A 8 8.47 25.83 -7.88
N GLY A 9 7.71 24.93 -7.27
CA GLY A 9 7.71 23.50 -7.59
C GLY A 9 6.86 23.19 -8.83
N ARG A 10 7.15 22.06 -9.51
CA ARG A 10 6.23 21.49 -10.48
C ARG A 10 5.06 20.87 -9.74
N VAL A 11 3.92 21.53 -9.71
CA VAL A 11 2.70 21.01 -9.10
C VAL A 11 2.08 20.01 -10.05
N ILE A 12 1.97 18.76 -9.60
CA ILE A 12 1.28 17.68 -10.31
C ILE A 12 0.08 17.23 -9.46
N ASP A 13 -1.11 17.56 -9.91
CA ASP A 13 -2.37 17.17 -9.28
C ASP A 13 -3.31 16.58 -10.32
N PRO A 14 -3.24 15.26 -10.55
CA PRO A 14 -4.03 14.62 -11.61
C PRO A 14 -5.55 14.76 -11.40
N ALA A 15 -6.01 14.82 -10.14
CA ALA A 15 -7.43 14.99 -9.84
C ALA A 15 -8.01 16.32 -10.33
N ASN A 16 -7.17 17.36 -10.43
CA ASN A 16 -7.53 18.69 -10.93
C ASN A 16 -6.95 18.99 -12.33
N GLY A 17 -6.27 18.04 -12.97
CA GLY A 17 -5.65 18.21 -14.29
C GLY A 17 -4.51 19.23 -14.28
N VAL A 18 -3.79 19.40 -13.17
CA VAL A 18 -2.70 20.34 -13.01
C VAL A 18 -1.36 19.63 -13.21
N ASP A 19 -0.54 20.15 -14.10
CA ASP A 19 0.87 19.77 -14.27
C ASP A 19 1.64 20.99 -14.79
N LYS A 20 2.10 21.84 -13.87
CA LYS A 20 2.84 23.07 -14.18
C LYS A 20 3.65 23.55 -12.99
N VAL A 21 4.62 24.44 -13.27
CA VAL A 21 5.31 25.16 -12.18
C VAL A 21 4.34 26.13 -11.54
N ALA A 22 4.16 26.01 -10.23
CA ALA A 22 3.27 26.86 -9.44
C ALA A 22 3.68 26.85 -7.96
N ASP A 23 3.02 27.73 -7.20
CA ASP A 23 3.14 27.80 -5.75
C ASP A 23 1.91 27.19 -5.10
N VAL A 24 2.07 26.64 -3.89
CA VAL A 24 0.98 26.15 -3.05
C VAL A 24 1.02 26.90 -1.72
N LEU A 25 -0.03 27.67 -1.45
CA LEU A 25 -0.20 28.35 -0.16
C LEU A 25 -1.06 27.50 0.76
N ILE A 26 -0.55 27.23 1.93
CA ILE A 26 -1.21 26.47 2.99
C ILE A 26 -1.50 27.43 4.16
N ALA A 27 -2.72 27.40 4.64
CA ALA A 27 -3.15 28.16 5.83
C ALA A 27 -4.12 27.29 6.65
N ASP A 28 -3.94 27.29 7.98
CA ASP A 28 -4.81 26.59 8.92
C ASP A 28 -5.00 25.09 8.58
N GLY A 29 -3.93 24.44 8.11
CA GLY A 29 -3.93 23.01 7.75
C GLY A 29 -4.62 22.69 6.44
N LYS A 30 -5.03 23.68 5.65
CA LYS A 30 -5.73 23.52 4.38
C LYS A 30 -4.97 24.18 3.22
N ILE A 31 -5.22 23.70 2.01
CA ILE A 31 -4.79 24.37 0.78
C ILE A 31 -5.59 25.69 0.66
N ALA A 32 -4.90 26.80 0.77
CA ALA A 32 -5.50 28.12 0.64
C ALA A 32 -5.51 28.64 -0.81
N ALA A 33 -4.45 28.35 -1.55
CA ALA A 33 -4.35 28.71 -2.97
C ALA A 33 -3.32 27.82 -3.68
N VAL A 34 -3.55 27.60 -4.99
CA VAL A 34 -2.56 27.02 -5.92
C VAL A 34 -2.49 27.96 -7.12
N GLY A 35 -1.33 28.49 -7.43
CA GLY A 35 -1.19 29.49 -8.51
C GLY A 35 0.24 29.95 -8.67
N GLU A 36 0.47 30.82 -9.64
CA GLU A 36 1.79 31.38 -9.94
C GLU A 36 2.04 32.66 -9.15
N ASN A 37 3.27 32.86 -8.67
CA ASN A 37 3.71 34.06 -7.99
C ASN A 37 2.87 34.43 -6.74
N LEU A 38 2.46 33.41 -5.96
CA LEU A 38 1.75 33.65 -4.71
C LEU A 38 2.68 34.32 -3.71
N THR A 39 2.13 35.26 -2.96
CA THR A 39 2.84 35.98 -1.90
C THR A 39 1.97 36.05 -0.64
N ASP A 40 2.57 35.77 0.51
CA ASP A 40 1.99 36.03 1.83
C ASP A 40 3.14 36.35 2.78
N ALA A 41 3.17 37.59 3.27
CA ALA A 41 4.26 38.08 4.13
C ALA A 41 4.34 37.37 5.49
N ALA A 42 3.27 36.69 5.90
CA ALA A 42 3.20 35.95 7.16
C ALA A 42 3.52 34.44 6.97
N ALA A 43 3.67 33.96 5.73
CA ALA A 43 3.95 32.56 5.47
C ALA A 43 5.44 32.25 5.55
N LYS A 44 5.79 31.12 6.19
CA LYS A 44 7.11 30.52 6.00
C LYS A 44 7.21 30.05 4.55
N VAL A 45 8.40 30.18 3.95
CA VAL A 45 8.63 29.75 2.57
C VAL A 45 9.43 28.45 2.57
N TYR A 46 8.92 27.46 1.83
CA TYR A 46 9.66 26.24 1.46
C TYR A 46 9.97 26.36 -0.03
N ASP A 47 11.24 26.36 -0.38
CA ASP A 47 11.70 26.41 -1.79
C ASP A 47 11.63 25.00 -2.40
N ALA A 48 10.72 24.84 -3.37
CA ALA A 48 10.52 23.60 -4.10
C ALA A 48 11.01 23.70 -5.57
N ALA A 49 11.85 24.68 -5.89
CA ALA A 49 12.39 24.84 -7.23
C ALA A 49 13.13 23.56 -7.69
N GLY A 50 12.75 23.07 -8.89
CA GLY A 50 13.28 21.81 -9.42
C GLY A 50 12.68 20.52 -8.81
N LYS A 51 11.75 20.66 -7.88
CA LYS A 51 11.05 19.53 -7.23
C LYS A 51 9.63 19.41 -7.74
N VAL A 52 9.00 18.27 -7.42
CA VAL A 52 7.59 18.01 -7.65
C VAL A 52 6.82 18.19 -6.34
N VAL A 53 5.68 18.85 -6.45
CA VAL A 53 4.70 19.01 -5.37
C VAL A 53 3.42 18.30 -5.79
N ALA A 54 3.01 17.29 -5.02
CA ALA A 54 1.87 16.46 -5.35
C ALA A 54 0.98 16.21 -4.13
N PRO A 55 -0.28 15.73 -4.33
CA PRO A 55 -1.06 15.21 -3.23
C PRO A 55 -0.31 14.06 -2.55
N GLY A 56 -0.34 14.03 -1.21
CA GLY A 56 0.31 12.99 -0.43
C GLY A 56 -0.14 11.59 -0.84
N PHE A 57 0.78 10.62 -0.78
CA PHE A 57 0.47 9.24 -1.13
C PHE A 57 -0.45 8.61 -0.08
N ILE A 58 -1.24 7.63 -0.51
CA ILE A 58 -2.16 6.87 0.34
C ILE A 58 -1.90 5.39 0.10
N ASP A 59 -1.57 4.68 1.17
CA ASP A 59 -1.33 3.25 1.10
C ASP A 59 -2.56 2.46 1.53
N MET A 60 -3.05 1.60 0.65
CA MET A 60 -4.23 0.78 0.93
C MET A 60 -3.90 -0.49 1.72
N HIS A 61 -2.61 -0.87 1.85
CA HIS A 61 -2.23 -2.14 2.42
C HIS A 61 -0.90 -2.06 3.17
N CYS A 62 -0.95 -2.11 4.50
CA CYS A 62 0.24 -2.19 5.35
C CYS A 62 -0.02 -2.95 6.66
N HIS A 63 1.07 -3.32 7.35
CA HIS A 63 1.03 -3.99 8.65
C HIS A 63 1.77 -3.16 9.69
N LEU A 64 1.03 -2.49 10.58
CA LEU A 64 1.62 -1.73 11.68
C LEU A 64 1.92 -2.58 12.92
N ARG A 65 1.54 -3.88 12.89
CA ARG A 65 1.87 -4.89 13.92
C ARG A 65 1.37 -4.59 15.34
N ASP A 66 0.68 -3.50 15.55
CA ASP A 66 0.24 -2.97 16.83
C ASP A 66 -1.31 -2.94 16.89
N PRO A 67 -1.91 -3.60 17.86
CA PRO A 67 -1.34 -4.17 19.10
C PRO A 67 -0.68 -5.55 18.96
N GLY A 68 0.25 -5.83 19.87
CA GLY A 68 0.70 -7.16 20.27
C GLY A 68 1.90 -7.74 19.55
N GLN A 69 2.44 -7.04 18.54
CA GLN A 69 3.67 -7.42 17.84
C GLN A 69 4.61 -6.21 17.66
N GLU A 70 4.59 -5.29 18.65
CA GLU A 70 5.31 -4.01 18.60
C GLU A 70 6.84 -4.17 18.51
N TYR A 71 7.34 -5.37 18.77
CA TYR A 71 8.75 -5.69 18.57
C TYR A 71 9.16 -5.74 17.09
N LYS A 72 8.19 -5.96 16.17
CA LYS A 72 8.41 -5.94 14.71
C LYS A 72 8.21 -4.54 14.13
N GLU A 73 7.14 -3.88 14.57
CA GLU A 73 6.73 -2.53 14.20
C GLU A 73 5.67 -2.04 15.18
N ASP A 74 5.52 -0.73 15.32
CA ASP A 74 4.39 -0.14 16.03
C ASP A 74 3.78 1.02 15.23
N ILE A 75 2.63 1.51 15.69
CA ILE A 75 1.93 2.63 15.03
C ILE A 75 2.81 3.88 14.96
N VAL A 76 3.66 4.12 15.98
CA VAL A 76 4.49 5.32 16.05
C VAL A 76 5.62 5.27 15.02
N THR A 77 6.36 4.18 14.98
CA THR A 77 7.48 4.02 14.05
C THR A 77 6.99 3.74 12.63
N GLY A 78 5.94 2.95 12.47
CA GLY A 78 5.33 2.70 11.15
C GLY A 78 4.75 3.96 10.50
N THR A 79 4.07 4.84 11.26
CA THR A 79 3.59 6.11 10.70
C THR A 79 4.73 7.07 10.35
N ARG A 80 5.85 7.04 11.08
CA ARG A 80 7.06 7.80 10.69
C ARG A 80 7.68 7.26 9.40
N ALA A 81 7.77 5.94 9.27
CA ALA A 81 8.26 5.31 8.05
C ALA A 81 7.34 5.61 6.86
N ALA A 82 6.02 5.59 7.05
CA ALA A 82 5.06 6.01 6.04
C ALA A 82 5.26 7.47 5.61
N ALA A 83 5.41 8.39 6.57
CA ALA A 83 5.71 9.79 6.27
C ALA A 83 7.02 9.96 5.48
N HIS A 84 8.08 9.22 5.84
CA HIS A 84 9.34 9.19 5.09
C HIS A 84 9.15 8.67 3.65
N GLY A 85 8.24 7.73 3.44
CA GLY A 85 7.85 7.23 2.12
C GLY A 85 6.92 8.16 1.32
N GLY A 86 6.52 9.32 1.87
CA GLY A 86 5.61 10.27 1.20
C GLY A 86 4.13 10.01 1.46
N PHE A 87 3.80 9.05 2.32
CA PHE A 87 2.41 8.68 2.63
C PHE A 87 1.81 9.61 3.69
N THR A 88 0.61 10.09 3.42
CA THR A 88 -0.19 10.92 4.33
C THR A 88 -1.33 10.17 4.99
N ALA A 89 -1.65 9.00 4.44
CA ALA A 89 -2.62 8.07 4.99
C ALA A 89 -2.24 6.62 4.67
N VAL A 90 -2.58 5.69 5.57
CA VAL A 90 -2.32 4.25 5.42
C VAL A 90 -3.50 3.43 5.93
N CYS A 91 -3.78 2.29 5.28
CA CYS A 91 -4.74 1.29 5.75
C CYS A 91 -3.99 0.13 6.40
N CYS A 92 -4.17 -0.07 7.71
CA CYS A 92 -3.50 -1.16 8.40
C CYS A 92 -4.38 -2.41 8.49
N MET A 93 -3.82 -3.56 8.11
CA MET A 93 -4.47 -4.85 8.07
C MET A 93 -4.78 -5.41 9.47
N PRO A 94 -5.81 -6.27 9.61
CA PRO A 94 -6.35 -6.68 10.90
C PRO A 94 -5.54 -7.74 11.64
N ASN A 95 -4.47 -8.28 11.07
CA ASN A 95 -3.68 -9.39 11.59
C ASN A 95 -2.74 -8.99 12.75
N THR A 96 -3.27 -8.23 13.67
CA THR A 96 -2.68 -7.84 14.96
C THR A 96 -2.91 -8.89 16.04
N LYS A 97 -2.45 -8.67 17.27
CA LYS A 97 -2.62 -9.60 18.40
C LYS A 97 -2.97 -8.84 19.68
N PRO A 98 -4.27 -8.75 20.07
CA PRO A 98 -5.41 -9.45 19.43
C PRO A 98 -5.71 -8.95 18.02
N VAL A 99 -6.38 -9.81 17.23
CA VAL A 99 -6.87 -9.48 15.90
C VAL A 99 -7.84 -8.29 15.97
N ASN A 100 -7.82 -7.40 14.96
CA ASN A 100 -8.81 -6.33 14.85
C ASN A 100 -10.15 -6.88 14.33
N ASP A 101 -10.82 -7.69 15.14
CA ASP A 101 -12.11 -8.31 14.86
C ASP A 101 -13.26 -7.73 15.71
N ASN A 102 -13.01 -6.67 16.45
CA ASN A 102 -13.97 -5.99 17.31
C ASN A 102 -13.68 -4.49 17.47
N ALA A 103 -14.71 -3.74 17.89
CA ALA A 103 -14.65 -2.29 18.01
C ALA A 103 -13.62 -1.76 19.03
N ALA A 104 -13.23 -2.55 20.03
CA ALA A 104 -12.27 -2.09 21.04
C ALA A 104 -10.86 -2.01 20.45
N VAL A 105 -10.45 -3.03 19.69
CA VAL A 105 -9.14 -3.03 19.00
C VAL A 105 -9.11 -1.92 17.93
N THR A 106 -10.21 -1.75 17.17
CA THR A 106 -10.32 -0.66 16.18
C THR A 106 -10.09 0.70 16.83
N ARG A 107 -10.79 1.01 17.93
CA ARG A 107 -10.60 2.29 18.66
C ARG A 107 -9.19 2.46 19.17
N TYR A 108 -8.60 1.42 19.76
CA TYR A 108 -7.21 1.46 20.23
C TYR A 108 -6.25 1.90 19.13
N ILE A 109 -6.36 1.32 17.92
CA ILE A 109 -5.50 1.64 16.79
C ILE A 109 -5.64 3.13 16.41
N ILE A 110 -6.88 3.61 16.28
CA ILE A 110 -7.17 5.01 15.90
C ILE A 110 -6.64 5.96 16.96
N GLU A 111 -7.02 5.76 18.22
CA GLU A 111 -6.63 6.64 19.33
C GLU A 111 -5.10 6.68 19.48
N LYS A 112 -4.41 5.54 19.37
CA LYS A 112 -2.94 5.51 19.44
C LYS A 112 -2.29 6.26 18.27
N ALA A 113 -2.82 6.11 17.07
CA ALA A 113 -2.33 6.84 15.89
C ALA A 113 -2.52 8.35 16.03
N GLU A 114 -3.68 8.80 16.52
CA GLU A 114 -3.97 10.22 16.74
C GLU A 114 -3.11 10.83 17.86
N MET A 115 -2.90 10.11 18.95
CA MET A 115 -2.20 10.62 20.13
C MET A 115 -0.67 10.56 20.01
N GLN A 116 -0.13 9.56 19.32
CA GLN A 116 1.29 9.23 19.36
C GLN A 116 1.94 9.11 17.97
N GLY A 117 1.13 8.97 16.90
CA GLY A 117 1.62 8.85 15.53
C GLY A 117 2.29 10.12 15.01
N SER A 118 2.89 10.04 13.83
CA SER A 118 3.55 11.16 13.14
C SER A 118 2.57 12.20 12.54
N GLY A 119 1.28 12.00 12.68
CA GLY A 119 0.23 12.77 12.01
C GLY A 119 -0.31 12.08 10.75
N VAL A 120 0.38 11.08 10.20
CA VAL A 120 -0.15 10.22 9.12
C VAL A 120 -1.46 9.58 9.59
N ARG A 121 -2.50 9.68 8.76
CA ARG A 121 -3.81 9.10 9.08
C ARG A 121 -3.76 7.59 8.99
N VAL A 122 -4.26 6.92 10.02
CA VAL A 122 -4.34 5.45 10.05
C VAL A 122 -5.81 5.05 9.94
N TYR A 123 -6.14 4.33 8.89
CA TYR A 123 -7.45 3.76 8.64
C TYR A 123 -7.42 2.25 8.89
N PRO A 124 -7.92 1.76 10.04
CA PRO A 124 -7.91 0.33 10.30
C PRO A 124 -8.83 -0.43 9.34
N VAL A 125 -8.35 -1.58 8.88
CA VAL A 125 -9.15 -2.60 8.22
C VAL A 125 -9.59 -3.60 9.31
N GLY A 126 -10.88 -3.97 9.35
CA GLY A 126 -11.39 -4.94 10.30
C GLY A 126 -11.28 -6.36 9.74
N ALA A 127 -11.30 -7.38 10.60
CA ALA A 127 -11.34 -8.76 10.16
C ALA A 127 -12.70 -9.12 9.52
N VAL A 128 -12.69 -10.00 8.51
CA VAL A 128 -13.90 -10.65 7.98
C VAL A 128 -14.44 -11.64 9.00
N SER A 129 -13.56 -12.45 9.57
CA SER A 129 -13.91 -13.50 10.53
C SER A 129 -13.24 -13.30 11.89
N LYS A 130 -13.91 -13.78 12.95
CA LYS A 130 -13.36 -13.74 14.31
C LYS A 130 -12.03 -14.48 14.38
N GLY A 131 -11.01 -13.82 14.92
CA GLY A 131 -9.66 -14.35 15.03
C GLY A 131 -9.00 -14.71 13.71
N LEU A 132 -9.50 -14.24 12.56
CA LEU A 132 -9.07 -14.65 11.21
C LEU A 132 -9.19 -16.15 10.97
N ALA A 133 -10.18 -16.80 11.61
CA ALA A 133 -10.32 -18.26 11.59
C ALA A 133 -11.11 -18.78 10.37
N GLY A 134 -11.79 -17.89 9.61
CA GLY A 134 -12.60 -18.28 8.45
C GLY A 134 -13.86 -19.09 8.77
N VAL A 135 -14.35 -19.06 10.04
CA VAL A 135 -15.46 -19.89 10.53
C VAL A 135 -16.70 -19.07 10.88
N GLU A 136 -16.53 -17.97 11.61
CA GLU A 136 -17.60 -17.09 12.06
C GLU A 136 -17.28 -15.65 11.70
N MET A 137 -18.27 -14.89 11.19
CA MET A 137 -18.09 -13.49 10.84
C MET A 137 -17.77 -12.63 12.07
N ALA A 138 -16.88 -11.67 11.90
CA ALA A 138 -16.63 -10.62 12.87
C ALA A 138 -17.77 -9.59 12.92
N GLU A 139 -17.75 -8.71 13.94
CA GLU A 139 -18.79 -7.69 14.14
C GLU A 139 -18.56 -6.44 13.26
N GLY A 140 -18.54 -6.62 11.95
CA GLY A 140 -18.22 -5.56 10.97
C GLY A 140 -19.00 -4.26 11.15
N GLY A 141 -20.29 -4.33 11.49
CA GLY A 141 -21.12 -3.15 11.73
C GLY A 141 -20.64 -2.33 12.94
N ARG A 142 -20.31 -2.96 14.07
CA ARG A 142 -19.76 -2.28 15.25
C ARG A 142 -18.35 -1.75 15.01
N MET A 143 -17.55 -2.49 14.24
CA MET A 143 -16.23 -2.01 13.84
C MET A 143 -16.33 -0.82 12.89
N LYS A 144 -17.36 -0.77 12.01
CA LYS A 144 -17.64 0.40 11.16
C LYS A 144 -17.95 1.64 11.98
N GLU A 145 -18.81 1.51 13.01
CA GLU A 145 -19.08 2.59 13.94
C GLU A 145 -17.84 3.04 14.70
N ALA A 146 -16.89 2.14 14.95
CA ALA A 146 -15.60 2.44 15.57
C ALA A 146 -14.58 3.05 14.59
N GLY A 147 -14.80 2.98 13.26
CA GLY A 147 -13.99 3.68 12.27
C GLY A 147 -13.22 2.82 11.26
N ILE A 148 -13.52 1.52 11.14
CA ILE A 148 -12.90 0.73 10.04
C ILE A 148 -13.39 1.22 8.67
N ILE A 149 -12.55 1.03 7.66
CA ILE A 149 -12.81 1.48 6.28
C ILE A 149 -13.16 0.34 5.33
N ALA A 150 -12.67 -0.85 5.59
CA ALA A 150 -12.87 -2.08 4.83
C ALA A 150 -12.76 -3.29 5.76
N ILE A 151 -12.97 -4.50 5.25
CA ILE A 151 -12.72 -5.74 5.98
C ILE A 151 -11.81 -6.67 5.17
N SER A 152 -10.96 -7.43 5.87
CA SER A 152 -10.00 -8.38 5.29
C SER A 152 -9.67 -9.49 6.27
N ASP A 153 -9.42 -10.70 5.79
CA ASP A 153 -8.71 -11.74 6.54
C ASP A 153 -7.31 -11.90 5.95
N ASP A 154 -6.58 -10.79 5.87
CA ASP A 154 -5.26 -10.76 5.27
C ASP A 154 -4.28 -11.75 5.93
N GLY A 155 -3.56 -12.49 5.06
CA GLY A 155 -2.66 -13.58 5.44
C GLY A 155 -3.36 -14.89 5.85
N GLN A 156 -4.69 -14.86 6.12
CA GLN A 156 -5.51 -16.03 6.46
C GLN A 156 -6.82 -16.00 5.66
N PRO A 157 -6.79 -16.31 4.35
CA PRO A 157 -7.93 -16.13 3.46
C PRO A 157 -9.14 -16.97 3.88
N VAL A 158 -10.34 -16.39 3.72
CA VAL A 158 -11.60 -17.11 3.97
C VAL A 158 -11.80 -18.21 2.92
N ALA A 159 -11.51 -19.46 3.27
CA ALA A 159 -11.64 -20.59 2.36
C ALA A 159 -13.13 -20.98 2.09
N ASN A 160 -14.00 -20.75 3.06
CA ASN A 160 -15.43 -21.05 2.93
C ASN A 160 -16.12 -19.99 2.02
N SER A 161 -16.41 -20.35 0.77
CA SER A 161 -17.03 -19.45 -0.22
C SER A 161 -18.40 -18.93 0.22
N ASN A 162 -19.20 -19.69 0.99
CA ASN A 162 -20.48 -19.21 1.49
C ASN A 162 -20.30 -18.18 2.60
N LEU A 163 -19.36 -18.37 3.52
CA LEU A 163 -19.03 -17.37 4.52
C LEU A 163 -18.52 -16.09 3.84
N PHE A 164 -17.64 -16.20 2.84
CA PHE A 164 -17.14 -15.08 2.06
C PHE A 164 -18.29 -14.30 1.39
N ARG A 165 -19.22 -15.01 0.74
CA ARG A 165 -20.41 -14.43 0.11
C ARG A 165 -21.28 -13.68 1.13
N LEU A 166 -21.60 -14.29 2.27
CA LEU A 166 -22.39 -13.65 3.31
C LEU A 166 -21.68 -12.44 3.91
N ALA A 167 -20.35 -12.53 4.12
CA ALA A 167 -19.55 -11.39 4.59
C ALA A 167 -19.55 -10.23 3.59
N MET A 168 -19.51 -10.51 2.30
CA MET A 168 -19.61 -9.49 1.24
C MET A 168 -20.95 -8.76 1.26
N GLN A 169 -22.06 -9.51 1.39
CA GLN A 169 -23.39 -8.92 1.52
C GLN A 169 -23.51 -8.05 2.78
N TYR A 170 -23.00 -8.58 3.91
CA TYR A 170 -23.03 -7.87 5.19
C TYR A 170 -22.18 -6.60 5.17
N ALA A 171 -20.97 -6.68 4.62
CA ALA A 171 -20.07 -5.53 4.49
C ALA A 171 -20.71 -4.40 3.64
N ASP A 172 -21.29 -4.73 2.51
CA ASP A 172 -21.94 -3.77 1.61
C ASP A 172 -23.08 -3.01 2.29
N HIS A 173 -23.83 -3.66 3.18
CA HIS A 173 -24.91 -3.02 3.96
C HIS A 173 -24.39 -1.84 4.80
N PHE A 174 -23.14 -1.90 5.29
CA PHE A 174 -22.49 -0.85 6.06
C PHE A 174 -21.59 0.07 5.22
N GLY A 175 -21.63 -0.04 3.89
CA GLY A 175 -20.76 0.71 3.00
C GLY A 175 -19.29 0.27 3.07
N LEU A 176 -19.03 -0.92 3.60
CA LEU A 176 -17.72 -1.57 3.61
C LEU A 176 -17.55 -2.45 2.36
N PHE A 177 -16.35 -2.90 2.11
CA PHE A 177 -16.01 -3.88 1.09
C PHE A 177 -14.91 -4.81 1.57
N ILE A 178 -14.75 -5.95 0.89
CA ILE A 178 -13.69 -6.90 1.20
C ILE A 178 -12.43 -6.51 0.42
N MET A 179 -11.30 -6.46 1.13
CA MET A 179 -9.95 -6.45 0.60
C MET A 179 -9.41 -7.88 0.73
N SER A 180 -9.31 -8.59 -0.39
CA SER A 180 -9.06 -10.03 -0.36
C SER A 180 -7.59 -10.35 -0.58
N HIS A 181 -7.00 -11.03 0.41
CA HIS A 181 -5.77 -11.80 0.24
C HIS A 181 -6.14 -13.11 -0.45
N SER A 182 -5.95 -13.17 -1.76
CA SER A 182 -6.41 -14.29 -2.60
C SER A 182 -5.38 -15.42 -2.60
N GLU A 183 -5.56 -16.40 -1.71
CA GLU A 183 -4.63 -17.53 -1.59
C GLU A 183 -5.36 -18.81 -1.17
N ASP A 184 -5.19 -19.90 -1.91
CA ASP A 184 -5.63 -21.24 -1.49
C ASP A 184 -4.51 -21.94 -0.70
N LYS A 185 -4.69 -22.05 0.61
CA LYS A 185 -3.70 -22.66 1.53
C LYS A 185 -3.40 -24.12 1.20
N ASN A 186 -4.34 -24.85 0.59
CA ASN A 186 -4.10 -26.24 0.23
C ASN A 186 -3.15 -26.34 -0.99
N LEU A 187 -3.27 -25.37 -1.93
CA LEU A 187 -2.36 -25.31 -3.08
C LEU A 187 -0.99 -24.70 -2.72
N VAL A 188 -0.91 -23.90 -1.68
CA VAL A 188 0.37 -23.42 -1.13
C VAL A 188 1.17 -24.58 -0.53
N GLY A 189 0.50 -25.44 0.27
CA GLY A 189 1.19 -26.53 0.96
C GLY A 189 2.37 -26.03 1.81
N ASP A 190 3.53 -26.64 1.62
CA ASP A 190 4.79 -26.25 2.27
C ASP A 190 5.60 -25.21 1.45
N GLY A 191 5.00 -24.61 0.43
CA GLY A 191 5.65 -23.67 -0.49
C GLY A 191 6.18 -22.42 0.23
N VAL A 192 7.42 -22.04 -0.09
CA VAL A 192 8.10 -20.89 0.54
C VAL A 192 8.57 -19.85 -0.48
N MET A 193 8.51 -20.17 -1.76
CA MET A 193 8.84 -19.29 -2.89
C MET A 193 7.98 -19.66 -4.10
N ASN A 194 8.11 -18.94 -5.20
CA ASN A 194 7.42 -19.29 -6.45
C ASN A 194 7.84 -20.69 -6.97
N GLU A 195 6.86 -21.50 -7.35
CA GLU A 195 7.10 -22.77 -8.04
C GLU A 195 7.59 -22.50 -9.46
N GLY A 196 8.78 -23.02 -9.80
CA GLY A 196 9.37 -22.83 -11.12
C GLY A 196 10.80 -23.33 -11.19
N PHE A 197 11.54 -22.84 -12.19
CA PHE A 197 12.93 -23.23 -12.40
C PHE A 197 13.81 -22.92 -11.18
N VAL A 198 13.64 -21.75 -10.57
CA VAL A 198 14.49 -21.30 -9.44
C VAL A 198 14.25 -22.16 -8.20
N SER A 199 12.99 -22.45 -7.84
CA SER A 199 12.68 -23.30 -6.68
C SER A 199 13.24 -24.71 -6.85
N THR A 200 13.11 -25.29 -8.04
CA THR A 200 13.70 -26.59 -8.37
C THR A 200 15.22 -26.57 -8.25
N LYS A 201 15.87 -25.53 -8.79
CA LYS A 201 17.32 -25.34 -8.71
C LYS A 201 17.85 -25.22 -7.29
N LEU A 202 17.08 -24.53 -6.42
CA LEU A 202 17.44 -24.30 -5.02
C LEU A 202 17.03 -25.44 -4.08
N GLY A 203 16.19 -26.38 -4.56
CA GLY A 203 15.63 -27.44 -3.72
C GLY A 203 14.66 -26.91 -2.66
N LEU A 204 14.02 -25.75 -2.92
CA LEU A 204 13.02 -25.17 -2.05
C LEU A 204 11.61 -25.55 -2.50
N PRO A 205 10.66 -25.84 -1.58
CA PRO A 205 9.29 -26.11 -1.96
C PRO A 205 8.66 -24.86 -2.58
N GLY A 206 8.02 -25.04 -3.75
CA GLY A 206 7.41 -23.97 -4.51
C GLY A 206 5.92 -23.81 -4.22
N THR A 207 5.43 -22.57 -4.25
CA THR A 207 4.02 -22.23 -4.27
C THR A 207 3.56 -22.01 -5.69
N THR A 208 2.62 -22.83 -6.16
CA THR A 208 2.07 -22.71 -7.50
C THR A 208 1.30 -21.38 -7.68
N ARG A 209 1.33 -20.81 -8.89
CA ARG A 209 0.51 -19.63 -9.24
C ARG A 209 -0.97 -19.88 -9.06
N ALA A 210 -1.41 -21.13 -9.29
CA ALA A 210 -2.79 -21.51 -9.11
C ALA A 210 -3.33 -21.23 -7.70
N ALA A 211 -2.48 -21.20 -6.65
CA ALA A 211 -2.89 -20.85 -5.29
C ALA A 211 -3.50 -19.45 -5.21
N GLU A 212 -2.97 -18.48 -5.96
CA GLU A 212 -3.51 -17.11 -6.06
C GLU A 212 -4.67 -17.05 -7.08
N GLU A 213 -4.46 -17.58 -8.28
CA GLU A 213 -5.39 -17.42 -9.42
C GLU A 213 -6.77 -18.06 -9.18
N VAL A 214 -6.83 -19.22 -8.53
CA VAL A 214 -8.09 -19.90 -8.20
C VAL A 214 -8.92 -19.05 -7.22
N MET A 215 -8.26 -18.43 -6.25
CA MET A 215 -8.97 -17.59 -5.28
C MET A 215 -9.38 -16.25 -5.87
N ILE A 216 -8.56 -15.63 -6.71
CA ILE A 216 -8.97 -14.45 -7.50
C ILE A 216 -10.22 -14.77 -8.34
N ALA A 217 -10.22 -15.90 -9.05
CA ALA A 217 -11.37 -16.32 -9.86
C ALA A 217 -12.63 -16.53 -9.00
N ARG A 218 -12.49 -17.23 -7.85
CA ARG A 218 -13.59 -17.44 -6.91
C ARG A 218 -14.14 -16.10 -6.41
N ASP A 219 -13.29 -15.19 -6.00
CA ASP A 219 -13.65 -13.89 -5.44
C ASP A 219 -14.39 -13.02 -6.46
N ILE A 220 -13.90 -12.98 -7.70
CA ILE A 220 -14.53 -12.28 -8.82
C ILE A 220 -15.93 -12.87 -9.11
N LEU A 221 -16.06 -14.20 -9.20
CA LEU A 221 -17.32 -14.85 -9.49
C LEU A 221 -18.38 -14.61 -8.40
N VAL A 222 -17.95 -14.60 -7.13
CA VAL A 222 -18.86 -14.28 -6.03
C VAL A 222 -19.26 -12.80 -6.09
N ALA A 223 -18.33 -11.89 -6.33
CA ALA A 223 -18.63 -10.46 -6.46
C ALA A 223 -19.56 -10.15 -7.64
N GLU A 224 -19.35 -10.82 -8.79
CA GLU A 224 -20.19 -10.72 -9.96
C GLU A 224 -21.62 -11.21 -9.68
N ALA A 225 -21.77 -12.39 -9.07
CA ALA A 225 -23.06 -12.97 -8.73
C ALA A 225 -23.86 -12.12 -7.73
N GLU A 226 -23.18 -11.52 -6.76
CA GLU A 226 -23.80 -10.67 -5.73
C GLU A 226 -23.95 -9.20 -6.19
N GLY A 227 -23.36 -8.80 -7.31
CA GLY A 227 -23.35 -7.41 -7.79
C GLY A 227 -22.63 -6.45 -6.82
N LYS A 228 -21.67 -6.98 -6.04
CA LYS A 228 -20.97 -6.23 -5.01
C LYS A 228 -19.55 -5.86 -5.45
N ARG A 229 -18.96 -4.93 -4.72
CA ARG A 229 -17.59 -4.46 -4.95
C ARG A 229 -16.59 -5.34 -4.20
N ILE A 230 -15.44 -5.61 -4.83
CA ILE A 230 -14.32 -6.29 -4.21
C ILE A 230 -13.01 -5.60 -4.59
N HIS A 231 -12.03 -5.64 -3.69
CA HIS A 231 -10.65 -5.24 -3.95
C HIS A 231 -9.72 -6.43 -3.74
N LEU A 232 -8.88 -6.72 -4.74
CA LEU A 232 -7.92 -7.82 -4.72
C LEU A 232 -6.56 -7.29 -4.31
N CYS A 233 -6.06 -7.75 -3.16
CA CYS A 233 -4.79 -7.31 -2.61
C CYS A 233 -3.60 -7.92 -3.37
N HIS A 234 -2.51 -7.18 -3.44
CA HIS A 234 -1.14 -7.58 -3.85
C HIS A 234 -1.11 -8.64 -4.97
N VAL A 235 -1.85 -8.42 -6.06
CA VAL A 235 -1.87 -9.32 -7.23
C VAL A 235 -0.46 -9.46 -7.79
N SER A 236 0.03 -10.70 -7.90
CA SER A 236 1.41 -11.01 -8.25
C SER A 236 1.56 -11.85 -9.50
N THR A 237 0.50 -12.47 -10.01
CA THR A 237 0.56 -13.42 -11.13
C THR A 237 -0.06 -12.86 -12.41
N ARG A 238 0.50 -13.26 -13.57
CA ARG A 238 -0.05 -12.91 -14.90
C ARG A 238 -1.49 -13.41 -15.09
N GLY A 239 -1.80 -14.60 -14.55
CA GLY A 239 -3.15 -15.15 -14.61
C GLY A 239 -4.12 -14.35 -13.75
N GLY A 240 -3.70 -13.89 -12.57
CA GLY A 240 -4.46 -12.99 -11.71
C GLY A 240 -4.77 -11.67 -12.41
N VAL A 241 -3.76 -11.03 -13.02
CA VAL A 241 -3.94 -9.80 -13.81
C VAL A 241 -4.95 -10.03 -14.96
N GLN A 242 -4.82 -11.15 -15.68
CA GLN A 242 -5.74 -11.47 -16.78
C GLN A 242 -7.19 -11.66 -16.29
N LEU A 243 -7.39 -12.36 -15.17
CA LEU A 243 -8.71 -12.54 -14.56
C LEU A 243 -9.37 -11.20 -14.18
N VAL A 244 -8.59 -10.28 -13.60
CA VAL A 244 -9.06 -8.92 -13.28
C VAL A 244 -9.45 -8.16 -14.55
N ARG A 245 -8.61 -8.21 -15.59
CA ARG A 245 -8.87 -7.55 -16.89
C ARG A 245 -10.19 -8.02 -17.52
N GLU A 246 -10.39 -9.32 -17.56
CA GLU A 246 -11.61 -9.93 -18.09
C GLU A 246 -12.84 -9.60 -17.26
N ALA A 247 -12.73 -9.59 -15.94
CA ALA A 247 -13.80 -9.20 -15.03
C ALA A 247 -14.22 -7.74 -15.23
N LYS A 248 -13.26 -6.81 -15.31
CA LYS A 248 -13.51 -5.40 -15.61
C LYS A 248 -14.21 -5.23 -16.98
N ALA A 249 -13.77 -5.96 -18.00
CA ALA A 249 -14.38 -5.93 -19.33
C ALA A 249 -15.86 -6.41 -19.33
N ARG A 250 -16.22 -7.30 -18.38
CA ARG A 250 -17.62 -7.72 -18.15
C ARG A 250 -18.42 -6.76 -17.27
N GLY A 251 -17.79 -5.72 -16.73
CA GLY A 251 -18.43 -4.74 -15.84
C GLY A 251 -18.52 -5.16 -14.38
N VAL A 252 -17.74 -6.17 -13.96
CA VAL A 252 -17.65 -6.56 -12.54
C VAL A 252 -17.01 -5.42 -11.74
N ARG A 253 -17.55 -5.13 -10.57
CA ARG A 253 -17.05 -4.10 -9.66
C ARG A 253 -15.80 -4.56 -8.90
N VAL A 254 -14.75 -4.93 -9.64
CA VAL A 254 -13.47 -5.37 -9.11
C VAL A 254 -12.42 -4.28 -9.26
N THR A 255 -11.63 -4.12 -8.24
CA THR A 255 -10.38 -3.32 -8.23
C THR A 255 -9.23 -4.17 -7.71
N ALA A 256 -8.02 -3.83 -8.07
CA ALA A 256 -6.83 -4.58 -7.67
C ALA A 256 -5.65 -3.67 -7.36
N GLU A 257 -4.78 -4.16 -6.50
CA GLU A 257 -3.48 -3.55 -6.22
C GLU A 257 -2.34 -4.52 -6.56
N THR A 258 -1.17 -3.97 -6.81
CA THR A 258 0.12 -4.66 -6.79
C THR A 258 1.11 -3.86 -5.98
N THR A 259 2.28 -4.42 -5.73
CA THR A 259 3.25 -3.81 -4.82
C THR A 259 4.54 -3.42 -5.54
N PRO A 260 5.32 -2.47 -4.97
CA PRO A 260 6.63 -2.11 -5.52
C PRO A 260 7.58 -3.30 -5.65
N HIS A 261 7.50 -4.29 -4.76
CA HIS A 261 8.38 -5.44 -4.83
C HIS A 261 8.00 -6.42 -5.96
N TYR A 262 6.73 -6.51 -6.37
CA TYR A 262 6.35 -7.35 -7.54
C TYR A 262 6.67 -6.70 -8.88
N ILE A 263 6.86 -5.40 -8.94
CA ILE A 263 7.34 -4.73 -10.15
C ILE A 263 8.87 -4.54 -10.16
N GLY A 264 9.52 -4.63 -9.00
CA GLY A 264 10.96 -4.36 -8.82
C GLY A 264 11.85 -5.60 -8.74
N ALA A 265 11.30 -6.77 -8.42
CA ALA A 265 12.06 -7.99 -8.16
C ALA A 265 11.40 -9.24 -8.76
N THR A 266 12.18 -10.31 -8.95
CA THR A 266 11.72 -11.61 -9.40
C THR A 266 12.19 -12.70 -8.44
N ASP A 267 11.71 -13.93 -8.65
CA ASP A 267 12.13 -15.13 -7.90
C ASP A 267 13.64 -15.42 -8.03
N GLU A 268 14.30 -14.92 -9.07
CA GLU A 268 15.75 -15.02 -9.23
C GLU A 268 16.53 -14.36 -8.07
N TRP A 269 15.92 -13.37 -7.38
CA TRP A 269 16.53 -12.71 -6.24
C TRP A 269 16.66 -13.64 -5.02
N VAL A 270 15.94 -14.75 -5.00
CA VAL A 270 16.06 -15.78 -3.96
C VAL A 270 17.37 -16.59 -4.13
N ILE A 271 18.03 -16.53 -5.31
CA ILE A 271 19.31 -17.21 -5.53
C ILE A 271 20.33 -16.67 -4.50
N GLY A 272 20.89 -17.58 -3.70
CA GLY A 272 21.72 -17.25 -2.55
C GLY A 272 20.98 -17.34 -1.22
N TYR A 273 19.68 -17.68 -1.23
CA TYR A 273 18.84 -17.91 -0.05
C TYR A 273 18.67 -16.65 0.82
N ASP A 274 18.66 -15.47 0.20
CA ASP A 274 18.41 -14.21 0.93
C ASP A 274 16.99 -14.20 1.50
N SER A 275 16.87 -14.40 2.80
CA SER A 275 15.59 -14.44 3.51
C SER A 275 14.80 -13.12 3.43
N ARG A 276 15.46 -12.00 3.09
CA ARG A 276 14.79 -10.71 2.84
C ARG A 276 13.86 -10.77 1.62
N CYS A 277 14.11 -11.70 0.68
CA CYS A 277 13.25 -11.97 -0.47
C CYS A 277 12.02 -12.82 -0.15
N ARG A 278 11.90 -13.35 1.07
CA ARG A 278 10.73 -14.14 1.46
C ARG A 278 9.54 -13.22 1.75
N VAL A 279 8.52 -13.31 0.91
CA VAL A 279 7.27 -12.54 0.96
C VAL A 279 6.11 -13.45 0.54
N ASN A 280 4.90 -13.12 0.90
CA ASN A 280 3.70 -13.86 0.52
C ASN A 280 2.60 -12.89 0.03
N PRO A 281 2.12 -13.04 -1.23
CA PRO A 281 2.56 -13.97 -2.29
C PRO A 281 4.04 -13.90 -2.59
N PRO A 282 4.68 -14.98 -3.08
CA PRO A 282 6.12 -14.98 -3.35
C PRO A 282 6.48 -14.10 -4.56
N LEU A 283 7.72 -13.60 -4.60
CA LEU A 283 8.29 -12.99 -5.80
C LEU A 283 8.17 -14.01 -6.96
N ARG A 284 7.64 -13.55 -8.09
CA ARG A 284 7.30 -14.38 -9.23
C ARG A 284 8.37 -14.32 -10.34
N GLU A 285 8.14 -15.07 -11.41
CA GLU A 285 8.96 -15.04 -12.63
C GLU A 285 8.83 -13.69 -13.35
N GLU A 286 9.79 -13.42 -14.26
CA GLU A 286 9.81 -12.17 -15.05
C GLU A 286 8.51 -11.93 -15.84
N ALA A 287 7.90 -12.99 -16.39
CA ALA A 287 6.63 -12.87 -17.11
C ALA A 287 5.47 -12.40 -16.22
N ASP A 288 5.45 -12.77 -14.95
CA ASP A 288 4.46 -12.31 -13.98
C ASP A 288 4.74 -10.85 -13.56
N ARG A 289 6.02 -10.52 -13.30
CA ARG A 289 6.47 -9.15 -13.03
C ARG A 289 6.05 -8.20 -14.16
N GLN A 290 6.28 -8.59 -15.41
CA GLN A 290 5.92 -7.79 -16.57
C GLN A 290 4.41 -7.62 -16.68
N ALA A 291 3.61 -8.66 -16.40
CA ALA A 291 2.15 -8.57 -16.40
C ALA A 291 1.61 -7.59 -15.33
N CYS A 292 2.23 -7.53 -14.14
CA CYS A 292 1.88 -6.54 -13.13
C CYS A 292 2.18 -5.12 -13.61
N ILE A 293 3.33 -4.89 -14.26
CA ILE A 293 3.68 -3.60 -14.87
C ILE A 293 2.67 -3.22 -15.95
N ASP A 294 2.36 -4.15 -16.87
CA ASP A 294 1.39 -3.92 -17.96
C ASP A 294 0.01 -3.61 -17.38
N GLY A 295 -0.42 -4.33 -16.33
CA GLY A 295 -1.68 -4.13 -15.65
C GLY A 295 -1.79 -2.74 -14.97
N LEU A 296 -0.70 -2.21 -14.42
CA LEU A 296 -0.66 -0.83 -13.93
C LEU A 296 -0.78 0.18 -15.07
N CYS A 297 -0.09 -0.06 -16.19
CA CYS A 297 -0.07 0.86 -17.32
C CYS A 297 -1.45 0.93 -18.03
N ASP A 298 -2.12 -0.21 -18.22
CA ASP A 298 -3.40 -0.27 -18.93
C ASP A 298 -4.63 -0.04 -18.04
N GLY A 299 -4.44 0.10 -16.72
CA GLY A 299 -5.51 0.34 -15.74
C GLY A 299 -6.24 -0.92 -15.29
N THR A 300 -5.75 -2.10 -15.63
CA THR A 300 -6.23 -3.37 -15.05
C THR A 300 -5.97 -3.40 -13.54
N ILE A 301 -4.79 -2.99 -13.11
CA ILE A 301 -4.45 -2.78 -11.71
C ILE A 301 -4.65 -1.30 -11.38
N ASP A 302 -5.40 -1.01 -10.33
CA ASP A 302 -5.88 0.33 -9.99
C ASP A 302 -4.86 1.13 -9.18
N VAL A 303 -4.17 0.49 -8.25
CA VAL A 303 -3.29 1.16 -7.29
C VAL A 303 -1.99 0.41 -7.06
N ILE A 304 -1.00 1.15 -6.57
CA ILE A 304 0.23 0.62 -5.99
C ILE A 304 0.09 0.74 -4.48
N ALA A 305 0.01 -0.40 -3.78
CA ALA A 305 0.04 -0.48 -2.33
C ALA A 305 1.36 -1.12 -1.88
N THR A 306 1.80 -0.85 -0.65
CA THR A 306 3.13 -1.26 -0.25
C THR A 306 3.23 -2.69 0.21
N ASP A 307 2.17 -3.22 0.80
CA ASP A 307 2.24 -4.40 1.64
C ASP A 307 3.44 -4.34 2.60
N HIS A 308 3.61 -3.14 3.22
CA HIS A 308 4.67 -2.95 4.22
C HIS A 308 4.48 -3.96 5.35
N ALA A 309 5.33 -4.99 5.36
CA ALA A 309 5.25 -6.11 6.28
C ALA A 309 6.57 -6.29 7.04
N PRO A 310 6.83 -5.42 8.03
CA PRO A 310 8.05 -5.42 8.81
C PRO A 310 8.13 -6.63 9.73
N HIS A 311 9.35 -7.13 9.91
CA HIS A 311 9.69 -8.23 10.82
C HIS A 311 10.93 -7.90 11.64
N HIS A 312 11.02 -8.51 12.83
CA HIS A 312 12.22 -8.43 13.64
C HIS A 312 13.39 -9.12 12.93
N GLU A 313 14.60 -8.62 13.18
CA GLU A 313 15.81 -9.15 12.55
C GLU A 313 15.99 -10.65 12.77
N ASP A 314 15.73 -11.14 13.97
CA ASP A 314 15.85 -12.58 14.31
C ASP A 314 14.89 -13.45 13.50
N GLU A 315 13.73 -12.92 13.08
CA GLU A 315 12.78 -13.65 12.24
C GLU A 315 13.19 -13.71 10.77
N LYS A 316 14.18 -12.91 10.38
CA LYS A 316 14.75 -12.87 9.03
C LYS A 316 16.17 -13.44 8.96
N ARG A 317 16.95 -13.40 10.04
CA ARG A 317 18.30 -13.99 10.13
C ARG A 317 18.25 -15.48 10.45
N CYS A 318 17.57 -16.23 9.61
CA CYS A 318 17.45 -17.67 9.71
C CYS A 318 17.37 -18.28 8.30
N GLU A 319 17.28 -19.59 8.22
CA GLU A 319 17.18 -20.31 6.94
C GLU A 319 15.93 -19.83 6.18
N PHE A 320 16.05 -19.74 4.86
CA PHE A 320 15.01 -19.18 3.99
C PHE A 320 13.61 -19.79 4.24
N HIS A 321 13.55 -21.12 4.41
CA HIS A 321 12.27 -21.83 4.53
C HIS A 321 11.53 -21.60 5.84
N ILE A 322 12.20 -21.09 6.90
CA ILE A 322 11.57 -20.77 8.18
C ILE A 322 11.47 -19.24 8.42
N ALA A 323 12.15 -18.43 7.62
CA ALA A 323 12.11 -16.99 7.76
C ALA A 323 10.67 -16.45 7.64
N ALA A 324 10.37 -15.39 8.35
CA ALA A 324 9.06 -14.74 8.25
C ALA A 324 8.85 -14.11 6.86
N SER A 325 7.61 -14.21 6.34
CA SER A 325 7.24 -13.61 5.05
C SER A 325 6.86 -12.15 5.20
N GLY A 326 7.53 -11.27 4.46
CA GLY A 326 7.24 -9.84 4.42
C GLY A 326 8.45 -9.01 4.03
N ILE A 327 8.18 -7.81 3.49
CA ILE A 327 9.16 -6.81 3.07
C ILE A 327 8.77 -5.47 3.69
N SER A 328 9.73 -4.75 4.27
CA SER A 328 9.55 -3.35 4.69
C SER A 328 9.49 -2.47 3.44
N GLY A 329 8.34 -1.93 3.10
CA GLY A 329 8.04 -1.33 1.79
C GLY A 329 7.85 0.18 1.77
N PHE A 330 7.45 0.85 2.87
CA PHE A 330 7.09 2.29 2.84
C PHE A 330 8.18 3.17 2.24
N GLU A 331 9.41 3.04 2.74
CA GLU A 331 10.51 3.95 2.45
C GLU A 331 11.17 3.70 1.09
N THR A 332 10.76 2.63 0.40
CA THR A 332 11.23 2.27 -0.95
C THR A 332 10.13 2.34 -2.01
N ALA A 333 8.88 2.52 -1.60
CA ALA A 333 7.73 2.42 -2.52
C ALA A 333 7.84 3.39 -3.69
N PHE A 334 8.10 4.68 -3.41
CA PHE A 334 8.16 5.70 -4.44
C PHE A 334 9.37 5.49 -5.36
N CYS A 335 10.58 5.33 -4.82
CA CYS A 335 11.79 5.25 -5.63
C CYS A 335 11.81 4.01 -6.54
N ILE A 336 11.31 2.86 -6.07
CA ILE A 336 11.17 1.66 -6.90
C ILE A 336 10.13 1.91 -7.99
N SER A 337 8.93 2.38 -7.64
CA SER A 337 7.86 2.63 -8.60
C SER A 337 8.25 3.67 -9.64
N ASN A 338 8.87 4.78 -9.24
CA ASN A 338 9.37 5.80 -10.14
C ASN A 338 10.43 5.24 -11.10
N SER A 339 11.38 4.45 -10.60
CA SER A 339 12.43 3.85 -11.43
C SER A 339 11.88 2.82 -12.41
N MET A 340 11.00 1.93 -11.94
CA MET A 340 10.50 0.82 -12.75
C MET A 340 9.42 1.24 -13.74
N LEU A 341 8.68 2.31 -13.47
CA LEU A 341 7.56 2.74 -14.31
C LEU A 341 7.86 4.04 -15.06
N VAL A 342 8.31 5.09 -14.35
CA VAL A 342 8.49 6.42 -14.98
C VAL A 342 9.84 6.52 -15.69
N LYS A 343 10.94 6.19 -15.02
CA LYS A 343 12.29 6.27 -15.63
C LYS A 343 12.49 5.26 -16.76
N SER A 344 11.77 4.14 -16.72
CA SER A 344 11.75 3.17 -17.81
C SER A 344 10.88 3.60 -19.01
N GLY A 345 10.12 4.70 -18.90
CA GLY A 345 9.23 5.19 -19.94
C GLY A 345 7.91 4.41 -20.10
N ARG A 346 7.54 3.59 -19.10
CA ARG A 346 6.32 2.77 -19.12
C ARG A 346 5.09 3.57 -18.67
N MET A 347 5.28 4.60 -17.87
CA MET A 347 4.23 5.44 -17.29
C MET A 347 4.74 6.88 -17.17
N THR A 348 3.85 7.84 -17.22
CA THR A 348 4.17 9.24 -16.90
C THR A 348 4.14 9.45 -15.37
N LEU A 349 4.82 10.50 -14.90
CA LEU A 349 4.80 10.82 -13.47
C LEU A 349 3.40 11.18 -12.93
N PRO A 350 2.53 11.92 -13.67
CA PRO A 350 1.13 12.10 -13.27
C PRO A 350 0.35 10.79 -13.11
N GLU A 351 0.53 9.82 -14.01
CA GLU A 351 -0.10 8.50 -13.90
C GLU A 351 0.38 7.74 -12.66
N LEU A 352 1.68 7.80 -12.32
CA LEU A 352 2.20 7.20 -11.09
C LEU A 352 1.55 7.83 -9.85
N ILE A 353 1.47 9.18 -9.80
CA ILE A 353 0.81 9.90 -8.70
C ILE A 353 -0.68 9.51 -8.64
N GLU A 354 -1.35 9.33 -9.77
CA GLU A 354 -2.73 8.82 -9.80
C GLU A 354 -2.84 7.47 -9.10
N ARG A 355 -1.93 6.51 -9.37
CA ARG A 355 -1.93 5.17 -8.76
C ARG A 355 -1.59 5.16 -7.27
N MET A 356 -0.80 6.11 -6.79
CA MET A 356 -0.35 6.18 -5.39
C MET A 356 -1.15 7.15 -4.52
N SER A 357 -1.99 8.01 -5.10
CA SER A 357 -2.68 9.07 -4.35
C SER A 357 -4.17 9.19 -4.71
N VAL A 358 -4.49 9.53 -5.97
CA VAL A 358 -5.86 9.84 -6.39
C VAL A 358 -6.77 8.60 -6.34
N ARG A 359 -6.31 7.50 -6.94
CA ARG A 359 -7.08 6.23 -6.97
C ARG A 359 -7.30 5.64 -5.60
N PRO A 360 -6.28 5.52 -4.72
CA PRO A 360 -6.50 5.07 -3.35
C PRO A 360 -7.54 5.91 -2.61
N ALA A 361 -7.45 7.26 -2.67
CA ALA A 361 -8.42 8.15 -2.03
C ALA A 361 -9.85 7.88 -2.52
N ALA A 362 -10.03 7.76 -3.84
CA ALA A 362 -11.34 7.51 -4.44
C ALA A 362 -11.90 6.13 -4.07
N LEU A 363 -11.06 5.09 -4.07
CA LEU A 363 -11.46 3.73 -3.73
C LEU A 363 -11.84 3.58 -2.27
N LEU A 364 -11.12 4.23 -1.38
CA LEU A 364 -11.41 4.22 0.06
C LEU A 364 -12.53 5.18 0.45
N GLY A 365 -12.82 6.19 -0.39
CA GLY A 365 -13.77 7.25 -0.06
C GLY A 365 -13.28 8.18 1.04
N VAL A 366 -11.95 8.39 1.13
CA VAL A 366 -11.31 9.26 2.14
C VAL A 366 -10.91 10.61 1.57
N GLU A 367 -10.67 11.58 2.46
CA GLU A 367 -10.05 12.83 2.09
C GLU A 367 -8.60 12.61 1.65
N GLY A 368 -8.14 13.36 0.65
CA GLY A 368 -6.80 13.28 0.07
C GLY A 368 -6.82 13.14 -1.45
N GLY A 369 -5.68 12.82 -2.03
CA GLY A 369 -5.53 12.58 -3.46
C GLY A 369 -5.69 13.83 -4.35
N ARG A 370 -5.74 15.05 -3.80
CA ARG A 370 -5.90 16.30 -4.54
C ARG A 370 -5.40 17.51 -3.76
N LEU A 371 -5.04 18.58 -4.48
CA LEU A 371 -4.61 19.85 -3.92
C LEU A 371 -5.67 20.97 -4.13
N SER A 372 -6.95 20.61 -4.09
CA SER A 372 -8.05 21.58 -4.25
C SER A 372 -8.09 22.55 -3.09
N VAL A 373 -8.39 23.82 -3.37
CA VAL A 373 -8.57 24.86 -2.33
C VAL A 373 -9.66 24.41 -1.34
N GLY A 374 -9.35 24.55 -0.06
CA GLY A 374 -10.22 24.15 1.05
C GLY A 374 -10.04 22.71 1.54
N CYS A 375 -9.38 21.83 0.77
CA CYS A 375 -9.03 20.49 1.22
C CYS A 375 -7.90 20.51 2.26
N ALA A 376 -7.79 19.44 3.05
CA ALA A 376 -6.65 19.24 3.94
C ALA A 376 -5.33 19.35 3.16
N ALA A 377 -4.33 20.01 3.74
CA ALA A 377 -3.02 20.17 3.12
C ALA A 377 -2.16 18.91 3.33
N ASP A 378 -2.55 17.85 2.66
CA ASP A 378 -1.82 16.58 2.57
C ASP A 378 -0.97 16.61 1.31
N VAL A 379 0.31 16.92 1.48
CA VAL A 379 1.23 17.24 0.40
C VAL A 379 2.49 16.43 0.51
N VAL A 380 2.99 15.94 -0.61
CA VAL A 380 4.35 15.39 -0.72
C VAL A 380 5.18 16.25 -1.67
N VAL A 381 6.43 16.53 -1.28
CA VAL A 381 7.44 17.15 -2.13
C VAL A 381 8.59 16.17 -2.32
N PHE A 382 8.98 15.95 -3.56
CA PHE A 382 10.02 14.99 -3.90
C PHE A 382 10.83 15.40 -5.14
N ASP A 383 12.04 14.84 -5.25
CA ASP A 383 12.88 14.93 -6.44
C ASP A 383 12.81 13.61 -7.22
N PRO A 384 12.11 13.54 -8.37
CA PRO A 384 11.98 12.31 -9.14
C PRO A 384 13.24 11.91 -9.89
N ASP A 385 14.20 12.83 -10.02
CA ASP A 385 15.42 12.66 -10.82
C ASP A 385 16.64 12.30 -9.97
N LYS A 386 16.56 12.50 -8.66
CA LYS A 386 17.66 12.19 -7.74
C LYS A 386 17.90 10.70 -7.64
N GLU A 387 19.11 10.26 -8.00
CA GLU A 387 19.55 8.89 -7.75
C GLU A 387 19.87 8.72 -6.27
N ILE A 388 19.33 7.66 -5.66
CA ILE A 388 19.57 7.27 -4.27
C ILE A 388 20.08 5.83 -4.21
N VAL A 389 20.84 5.52 -3.18
CA VAL A 389 21.15 4.14 -2.77
C VAL A 389 20.26 3.82 -1.59
N VAL A 390 19.46 2.76 -1.69
CA VAL A 390 18.65 2.31 -0.56
C VAL A 390 19.56 1.87 0.58
N ASP A 391 19.39 2.46 1.74
CA ASP A 391 20.11 2.12 2.96
C ASP A 391 19.10 1.74 4.05
N ALA A 392 18.88 0.45 4.21
CA ALA A 392 17.91 -0.06 5.17
C ALA A 392 18.28 0.30 6.63
N SER A 393 19.55 0.57 6.93
CA SER A 393 19.97 0.99 8.28
C SER A 393 19.36 2.34 8.69
N ARG A 394 19.04 3.20 7.71
CA ARG A 394 18.45 4.52 7.89
C ARG A 394 16.92 4.51 7.94
N PHE A 395 16.26 3.39 7.68
CA PHE A 395 14.80 3.31 7.73
C PHE A 395 14.27 3.72 9.10
N LEU A 396 13.15 4.42 9.11
CA LEU A 396 12.42 4.79 10.34
C LEU A 396 11.55 3.64 10.85
N SER A 397 11.14 2.72 9.96
CA SER A 397 10.53 1.45 10.33
C SER A 397 11.44 0.66 11.26
N ARG A 398 10.87 -0.06 12.20
CA ARG A 398 11.63 -1.01 13.05
C ARG A 398 12.17 -2.17 12.23
N GLY A 399 11.32 -2.73 11.36
CA GLY A 399 11.74 -3.79 10.44
C GLY A 399 12.63 -3.24 9.32
N LYS A 400 13.82 -3.82 9.17
CA LYS A 400 14.81 -3.47 8.13
C LYS A 400 14.85 -4.51 7.00
N ASN A 401 13.81 -5.33 6.90
CA ASN A 401 13.76 -6.49 6.02
C ASN A 401 13.36 -6.10 4.59
N THR A 402 14.33 -5.61 3.83
CA THR A 402 14.17 -5.29 2.41
C THR A 402 15.27 -5.91 1.55
N PRO A 403 14.94 -6.58 0.42
CA PRO A 403 15.95 -7.08 -0.51
C PRO A 403 16.53 -5.98 -1.41
N PHE A 404 15.99 -4.76 -1.32
CA PHE A 404 16.42 -3.61 -2.11
C PHE A 404 17.61 -2.86 -1.50
N ASP A 405 18.05 -3.25 -0.30
CA ASP A 405 19.19 -2.66 0.39
C ASP A 405 20.46 -2.66 -0.48
N GLY A 406 21.16 -1.53 -0.53
CA GLY A 406 22.35 -1.32 -1.36
C GLY A 406 22.08 -1.10 -2.86
N LYS A 407 20.82 -1.16 -3.31
CA LYS A 407 20.46 -0.96 -4.72
C LYS A 407 20.18 0.50 -5.02
N ARG A 408 20.33 0.89 -6.30
CA ARG A 408 20.15 2.27 -6.78
C ARG A 408 18.79 2.42 -7.44
N TYR A 409 18.10 3.50 -7.06
CA TYR A 409 16.82 3.90 -7.62
C TYR A 409 16.76 5.42 -7.76
N PHE A 410 15.78 5.91 -8.51
CA PHE A 410 15.50 7.33 -8.67
C PHE A 410 14.26 7.73 -7.89
N GLY A 411 14.37 8.82 -7.15
CA GLY A 411 13.28 9.43 -6.41
C GLY A 411 13.57 9.54 -4.92
N GLU A 412 13.62 10.77 -4.41
CA GLU A 412 13.80 11.06 -2.99
C GLU A 412 12.63 11.89 -2.47
N ILE A 413 12.05 11.47 -1.37
CA ILE A 413 11.04 12.26 -0.65
C ILE A 413 11.75 13.29 0.20
N GLU A 414 11.37 14.56 0.08
CA GLU A 414 11.98 15.65 0.83
C GLU A 414 11.08 16.23 1.90
N LEU A 415 9.76 16.25 1.66
CA LEU A 415 8.80 16.79 2.62
C LEU A 415 7.47 16.03 2.50
N THR A 416 6.91 15.65 3.63
CA THR A 416 5.55 15.13 3.73
C THR A 416 4.77 15.94 4.74
N LEU A 417 3.69 16.56 4.28
CA LEU A 417 2.77 17.34 5.11
C LEU A 417 1.46 16.60 5.29
N VAL A 418 0.97 16.56 6.52
CA VAL A 418 -0.37 16.06 6.85
C VAL A 418 -1.14 17.18 7.56
N GLY A 419 -2.25 17.60 6.96
CA GLY A 419 -2.98 18.76 7.47
C GLY A 419 -2.09 19.99 7.63
N GLY A 420 -1.14 20.20 6.70
CA GLY A 420 -0.22 21.35 6.68
C GLY A 420 0.92 21.29 7.70
N LYS A 421 1.03 20.21 8.48
CA LYS A 421 2.13 20.00 9.43
C LYS A 421 3.14 19.01 8.85
N ALA A 422 4.44 19.28 9.04
CA ALA A 422 5.48 18.40 8.61
C ALA A 422 5.45 17.09 9.45
N ALA A 423 5.09 15.99 8.79
CA ALA A 423 5.21 14.64 9.31
C ALA A 423 6.62 14.07 9.04
N TYR A 424 7.24 14.50 7.92
CA TYR A 424 8.61 14.23 7.56
C TYR A 424 9.23 15.42 6.83
N GLN A 425 10.51 15.67 7.07
CA GLN A 425 11.34 16.60 6.31
C GLN A 425 12.78 16.06 6.30
N ALA A 426 13.41 15.97 5.10
CA ALA A 426 14.76 15.48 4.87
C ALA A 426 15.84 16.41 5.43
#